data_6bd734f5da16c129c4add71bc90f1e3c
#
_entry.id   6bd734f5da16c129c4add71bc90f1e3c
#
_cell.length_a   1.000
_cell.length_b   1.000
_cell.length_c   1.000
_cell.angle_alpha   90.00
_cell.angle_beta   90.00
_cell.angle_gamma   90.00
#
_symmetry.space_group_name_H-M   'P 1'
#
loop_
_entity.id
_entity.type
_entity.pdbx_description
1 polymer ?
#
loop_
_entity_poly.entity_id
_entity_poly.type
_entity_poly.pdbx_seq_one_letter_code
_entity_poly.pdbx_strand_id
1 'polypeptide(L)'
;MTKLKALLKKADKAAVISMTAAAVAMAALGAGGVKTYASDYSVQKYVDSSDESLVLDGDTWHCYKNGQIDYDYDGIALNEYGWWKVNNGEVDFSYSGMVLNQYGWWYVNNGGLDGSYSGMGVNEYGWWKYDNGTVDFNYSGIALNDYGWWKFVNGSIDFGANGLDFDEATNTWWYFNGGAIDFAFDGMALNDYGWWKVNNGSVNFGFNGLCSNEYGTWKFNGGTVDFGYTGFAADGENTWYVVNGRVATEYSGTVDGKEVRNGQVIDTVVIEVRHHGRTPELANTPGNITVQPDLTGPVEYIEYVTVQVDKDGNITEPVYAENHWYPDDYNKTDDDYVVNSIVVEDGKFFCVKDEPNINKFCAQDLRPYIHNGVVDVYLNWFRYVG
;
A
#
# COMPACT_ATOMS: atom_id res chain seq x y z
N MET A 1 27.99 -15.35 -1.90
CA MET A 1 26.79 -16.07 -2.35
C MET A 1 27.05 -17.43 -3.02
N THR A 2 28.12 -17.61 -3.78
CA THR A 2 28.37 -18.86 -4.54
C THR A 2 28.84 -20.03 -3.66
N LYS A 3 29.54 -19.81 -2.56
CA LYS A 3 29.99 -20.85 -1.63
C LYS A 3 28.88 -21.38 -0.73
N LEU A 4 27.92 -20.53 -0.36
CA LEU A 4 26.75 -20.92 0.45
C LEU A 4 25.78 -21.82 -0.32
N LYS A 5 25.55 -21.52 -1.61
CA LYS A 5 24.73 -22.39 -2.49
C LYS A 5 25.34 -23.77 -2.76
N ALA A 6 26.68 -23.87 -2.75
CA ALA A 6 27.38 -25.14 -2.92
C ALA A 6 27.37 -26.00 -1.64
N LEU A 7 27.37 -25.39 -0.47
CA LEU A 7 27.21 -26.07 0.81
C LEU A 7 25.77 -26.55 1.04
N LEU A 8 24.77 -25.73 0.68
CA LEU A 8 23.36 -26.12 0.72
C LEU A 8 23.06 -27.33 -0.17
N LYS A 9 23.61 -27.37 -1.40
CA LYS A 9 23.44 -28.55 -2.30
C LYS A 9 24.12 -29.83 -1.79
N LYS A 10 25.15 -29.72 -0.95
CA LYS A 10 25.77 -30.92 -0.32
C LYS A 10 25.03 -31.35 0.93
N ALA A 11 24.47 -30.43 1.70
CA ALA A 11 23.63 -30.72 2.86
C ALA A 11 22.31 -31.38 2.47
N ASP A 12 21.66 -30.89 1.39
CA ASP A 12 20.41 -31.47 0.88
C ASP A 12 20.50 -32.97 0.58
N LYS A 13 21.62 -33.45 0.04
CA LYS A 13 21.78 -34.89 -0.28
C LYS A 13 22.03 -35.76 0.97
N ALA A 14 22.74 -35.27 1.95
CA ALA A 14 23.01 -36.00 3.18
C ALA A 14 21.80 -35.96 4.14
N ALA A 15 21.12 -34.80 4.20
CA ALA A 15 19.91 -34.63 4.99
C ALA A 15 18.72 -35.44 4.44
N VAL A 16 18.51 -35.43 3.11
CA VAL A 16 17.43 -36.22 2.46
C VAL A 16 17.60 -37.72 2.67
N ILE A 17 18.85 -38.24 2.71
CA ILE A 17 19.08 -39.65 2.93
C ILE A 17 18.84 -40.06 4.41
N SER A 18 19.11 -39.18 5.36
CA SER A 18 18.80 -39.42 6.79
C SER A 18 17.31 -39.19 7.12
N MET A 19 16.65 -38.27 6.42
CA MET A 19 15.21 -37.93 6.58
C MET A 19 14.31 -39.12 6.19
N THR A 20 14.61 -39.80 5.09
CA THR A 20 13.82 -40.99 4.69
C THR A 20 13.91 -42.15 5.67
N ALA A 21 15.02 -42.32 6.35
CA ALA A 21 15.16 -43.34 7.36
C ALA A 21 14.42 -43.00 8.68
N ALA A 22 14.44 -41.74 9.10
CA ALA A 22 13.71 -41.26 10.28
C ALA A 22 12.19 -41.21 10.06
N ALA A 23 11.74 -40.75 8.87
CA ALA A 23 10.32 -40.72 8.52
C ALA A 23 9.72 -42.12 8.38
N VAL A 24 10.48 -43.08 7.85
CA VAL A 24 10.04 -44.50 7.76
C VAL A 24 9.99 -45.14 9.12
N ALA A 25 10.90 -44.80 10.05
CA ALA A 25 10.85 -45.33 11.44
C ALA A 25 9.65 -44.75 12.23
N MET A 26 9.25 -43.52 11.99
CA MET A 26 8.09 -42.89 12.63
C MET A 26 6.75 -43.36 12.06
N ALA A 27 6.68 -43.65 10.76
CA ALA A 27 5.45 -44.16 10.12
C ALA A 27 5.13 -45.62 10.52
N ALA A 28 6.12 -46.37 10.98
CA ALA A 28 5.94 -47.77 11.45
C ALA A 28 5.48 -47.85 12.92
N LEU A 29 5.52 -46.74 13.67
CA LEU A 29 5.23 -46.71 15.11
C LEU A 29 4.03 -45.76 15.34
N GLY A 30 2.84 -46.24 15.09
CA GLY A 30 1.58 -45.47 15.19
C GLY A 30 1.50 -44.50 16.36
N ALA A 31 0.68 -43.44 16.17
CA ALA A 31 0.41 -42.25 16.94
C ALA A 31 0.33 -42.32 18.48
N GLY A 32 1.37 -42.83 19.11
CA GLY A 32 1.55 -42.79 20.55
C GLY A 32 2.79 -41.99 20.90
N GLY A 33 2.58 -40.87 21.61
CA GLY A 33 3.56 -39.83 21.82
C GLY A 33 4.95 -40.29 22.26
N VAL A 34 5.93 -39.43 22.02
CA VAL A 34 7.36 -39.56 22.28
C VAL A 34 7.73 -40.09 23.69
N LYS A 35 6.81 -40.07 24.65
CA LYS A 35 6.99 -40.70 25.97
C LYS A 35 7.23 -42.22 25.92
N THR A 36 6.82 -42.87 24.86
CA THR A 36 7.07 -44.30 24.65
C THR A 36 8.45 -44.58 24.05
N TYR A 37 9.07 -43.61 23.37
CA TYR A 37 10.36 -43.83 22.73
C TYR A 37 11.54 -43.94 23.72
N ALA A 38 11.48 -43.18 24.80
CA ALA A 38 12.53 -43.27 25.83
C ALA A 38 12.41 -44.54 26.67
N SER A 39 11.20 -45.15 26.75
CA SER A 39 10.96 -46.35 27.57
C SER A 39 11.06 -47.67 26.80
N ASP A 40 10.87 -47.67 25.46
CA ASP A 40 10.86 -48.87 24.63
C ASP A 40 12.23 -49.21 23.98
N TYR A 41 13.13 -48.23 23.91
CA TYR A 41 14.51 -48.53 23.55
C TYR A 41 15.22 -49.04 24.77
N SER A 42 15.20 -50.37 24.94
CA SER A 42 16.05 -51.00 25.93
C SER A 42 17.49 -50.54 25.75
N VAL A 43 18.06 -50.00 26.83
CA VAL A 43 19.47 -49.59 26.94
C VAL A 43 20.43 -50.63 26.33
N GLN A 44 20.05 -51.88 26.32
CA GLN A 44 20.77 -53.01 25.76
C GLN A 44 21.05 -52.94 24.24
N LYS A 45 20.26 -52.24 23.46
CA LYS A 45 20.43 -52.17 21.99
C LYS A 45 21.38 -51.08 21.54
N TYR A 46 21.62 -50.10 22.39
CA TYR A 46 22.50 -48.97 22.11
C TYR A 46 23.92 -49.15 22.65
N VAL A 47 24.04 -49.94 23.68
CA VAL A 47 25.36 -50.33 24.24
C VAL A 47 26.14 -51.23 23.28
N ASP A 48 25.44 -51.82 22.32
CA ASP A 48 26.03 -52.86 21.44
C ASP A 48 26.60 -52.30 20.12
N SER A 49 26.49 -50.98 19.84
CA SER A 49 27.02 -50.41 18.60
C SER A 49 28.10 -49.32 18.77
N SER A 50 28.34 -48.85 19.98
CA SER A 50 29.50 -48.02 20.32
C SER A 50 29.91 -48.28 21.75
N ASP A 51 31.18 -48.42 22.01
CA ASP A 51 31.77 -48.52 23.35
C ASP A 51 31.56 -47.26 24.22
N GLU A 52 30.59 -46.40 23.86
CA GLU A 52 30.28 -45.14 24.50
C GLU A 52 29.05 -45.25 25.39
N SER A 53 29.18 -44.88 26.66
CA SER A 53 28.10 -44.91 27.66
C SER A 53 28.16 -43.72 28.60
N LEU A 54 27.00 -43.17 29.00
CA LEU A 54 26.95 -42.19 30.08
C LEU A 54 26.99 -42.90 31.43
N VAL A 55 27.96 -42.54 32.25
CA VAL A 55 28.17 -43.08 33.58
C VAL A 55 28.18 -41.93 34.59
N LEU A 56 27.43 -42.08 35.67
CA LEU A 56 27.49 -41.14 36.80
C LEU A 56 28.80 -41.32 37.56
N ASP A 57 29.62 -40.29 37.56
CA ASP A 57 30.89 -40.25 38.27
C ASP A 57 30.97 -38.99 39.12
N GLY A 58 30.87 -39.14 40.42
CA GLY A 58 30.67 -38.03 41.34
C GLY A 58 29.26 -37.42 41.22
N ASP A 59 29.20 -36.12 40.95
CA ASP A 59 27.95 -35.33 40.87
C ASP A 59 27.49 -35.08 39.42
N THR A 60 28.21 -35.65 38.43
CA THR A 60 27.87 -35.41 37.00
C THR A 60 27.97 -36.67 36.14
N TRP A 61 27.39 -36.63 34.97
CA TRP A 61 27.43 -37.71 34.01
C TRP A 61 28.52 -37.46 32.97
N HIS A 62 29.39 -38.49 32.81
CA HIS A 62 30.46 -38.48 31.83
C HIS A 62 30.25 -39.51 30.74
N CYS A 63 30.65 -39.19 29.52
CA CYS A 63 30.69 -40.14 28.42
C CYS A 63 31.97 -40.99 28.51
N TYR A 64 31.80 -42.28 28.58
CA TYR A 64 32.91 -43.22 28.65
C TYR A 64 33.06 -43.97 27.32
N LYS A 65 34.31 -44.15 26.92
CA LYS A 65 34.71 -44.98 25.79
C LYS A 65 35.87 -45.88 26.20
N ASN A 66 35.71 -47.18 25.95
CA ASN A 66 36.73 -48.20 26.36
C ASN A 66 37.12 -48.09 27.83
N GLY A 67 36.17 -47.81 28.73
CA GLY A 67 36.36 -47.69 30.15
C GLY A 67 37.06 -46.43 30.66
N GLN A 68 37.26 -45.42 29.83
CA GLN A 68 37.82 -44.12 30.19
C GLN A 68 36.86 -43.01 29.75
N ILE A 69 36.93 -41.86 30.45
CA ILE A 69 36.15 -40.69 30.02
C ILE A 69 36.65 -40.25 28.66
N ASP A 70 35.74 -40.11 27.71
CA ASP A 70 36.00 -39.56 26.37
C ASP A 70 35.79 -38.02 26.37
N TYR A 71 36.82 -37.29 26.72
CA TYR A 71 36.78 -35.81 26.74
C TYR A 71 36.62 -35.17 25.36
N ASP A 72 36.84 -35.94 24.30
CA ASP A 72 36.66 -35.43 22.92
C ASP A 72 35.21 -35.60 22.43
N TYR A 73 34.37 -36.30 23.21
CA TYR A 73 32.98 -36.52 22.82
C TYR A 73 32.14 -35.27 22.96
N ASP A 74 31.56 -34.85 21.85
CA ASP A 74 30.61 -33.74 21.77
C ASP A 74 29.41 -34.18 20.94
N GLY A 75 28.25 -34.35 21.59
CA GLY A 75 27.07 -34.90 20.89
C GLY A 75 25.88 -35.13 21.80
N ILE A 76 25.12 -36.19 21.50
CA ILE A 76 24.02 -36.67 22.34
C ILE A 76 24.35 -38.12 22.72
N ALA A 77 24.24 -38.43 24.00
CA ALA A 77 24.39 -39.80 24.52
C ALA A 77 23.19 -40.22 25.37
N LEU A 78 22.95 -41.53 25.43
CA LEU A 78 21.80 -42.12 26.12
C LEU A 78 22.24 -42.77 27.46
N ASN A 79 21.39 -42.57 28.50
CA ASN A 79 21.43 -43.38 29.73
C ASN A 79 20.00 -43.86 30.08
N GLU A 80 19.83 -44.46 31.24
CA GLU A 80 18.55 -44.97 31.74
C GLU A 80 17.48 -43.88 31.94
N TYR A 81 17.87 -42.57 31.97
CA TYR A 81 16.95 -41.44 32.15
C TYR A 81 16.57 -40.73 30.81
N GLY A 82 17.28 -41.07 29.72
CA GLY A 82 17.00 -40.50 28.41
C GLY A 82 18.24 -40.02 27.66
N TRP A 83 18.03 -39.23 26.64
CA TRP A 83 19.07 -38.63 25.81
C TRP A 83 19.54 -37.29 26.38
N TRP A 84 20.85 -37.11 26.45
CA TRP A 84 21.49 -35.93 27.03
C TRP A 84 22.52 -35.32 26.11
N LYS A 85 22.57 -33.98 26.09
CA LYS A 85 23.64 -33.25 25.42
C LYS A 85 24.93 -33.42 26.23
N VAL A 86 25.96 -33.84 25.56
CA VAL A 86 27.32 -33.97 26.10
C VAL A 86 28.22 -32.95 25.42
N ASN A 87 29.06 -32.30 26.18
CA ASN A 87 30.07 -31.36 25.73
C ASN A 87 31.40 -31.67 26.43
N ASN A 88 32.49 -31.90 25.67
CA ASN A 88 33.78 -32.31 26.20
C ASN A 88 33.69 -33.53 27.19
N GLY A 89 32.86 -34.48 26.81
CA GLY A 89 32.72 -35.75 27.59
C GLY A 89 31.85 -35.64 28.84
N GLU A 90 31.25 -34.49 29.16
CA GLU A 90 30.38 -34.25 30.30
C GLU A 90 28.99 -33.79 29.86
N VAL A 91 27.95 -34.25 30.57
CA VAL A 91 26.58 -33.79 30.30
C VAL A 91 26.46 -32.28 30.58
N ASP A 92 26.07 -31.55 29.57
CA ASP A 92 25.89 -30.11 29.67
C ASP A 92 24.44 -29.75 30.04
N PHE A 93 24.13 -29.65 31.32
CA PHE A 93 22.83 -29.28 31.86
C PHE A 93 22.46 -27.83 31.58
N SER A 94 23.38 -27.00 31.12
CA SER A 94 23.10 -25.62 30.77
C SER A 94 22.59 -25.45 29.33
N TYR A 95 22.79 -26.47 28.50
CA TYR A 95 22.43 -26.38 27.08
C TYR A 95 20.93 -26.47 26.86
N SER A 96 20.40 -25.53 26.10
CA SER A 96 19.07 -25.60 25.52
C SER A 96 19.15 -25.17 24.05
N GLY A 97 18.64 -26.00 23.16
CA GLY A 97 18.75 -25.76 21.73
C GLY A 97 18.58 -26.99 20.87
N MET A 98 18.99 -26.89 19.62
CA MET A 98 18.91 -27.94 18.63
C MET A 98 20.16 -28.82 18.68
N VAL A 99 19.98 -30.11 18.60
CA VAL A 99 21.07 -31.09 18.46
C VAL A 99 20.73 -32.13 17.40
N LEU A 100 21.75 -32.60 16.71
CA LEU A 100 21.62 -33.65 15.69
C LEU A 100 22.17 -34.98 16.24
N ASN A 101 21.40 -36.04 16.00
CA ASN A 101 21.91 -37.43 16.15
C ASN A 101 21.54 -38.23 14.90
N GLN A 102 21.80 -39.55 14.92
CA GLN A 102 21.51 -40.47 13.83
C GLN A 102 19.99 -40.57 13.46
N TYR A 103 19.10 -40.07 14.33
CA TYR A 103 17.65 -40.10 14.14
C TYR A 103 17.08 -38.78 13.67
N GLY A 104 17.88 -37.68 13.67
CA GLY A 104 17.45 -36.39 13.21
C GLY A 104 17.77 -35.23 14.17
N TRP A 105 17.12 -34.12 13.97
CA TRP A 105 17.25 -32.91 14.79
C TRP A 105 16.24 -32.91 15.92
N TRP A 106 16.75 -32.72 17.15
CA TRP A 106 15.97 -32.77 18.38
C TRP A 106 16.12 -31.46 19.17
N TYR A 107 15.10 -31.14 19.92
CA TYR A 107 15.16 -30.04 20.87
C TYR A 107 15.62 -30.56 22.24
N VAL A 108 16.63 -29.92 22.79
CA VAL A 108 17.18 -30.21 24.12
C VAL A 108 16.87 -29.04 25.03
N ASN A 109 16.44 -29.30 26.25
CA ASN A 109 16.15 -28.32 27.27
C ASN A 109 16.85 -28.71 28.58
N ASN A 110 17.70 -27.78 29.10
CA ASN A 110 18.52 -28.06 30.28
C ASN A 110 19.29 -29.42 30.17
N GLY A 111 19.94 -29.62 29.04
CA GLY A 111 20.76 -30.79 28.75
C GLY A 111 20.00 -32.04 28.34
N GLY A 112 18.72 -32.18 28.69
CA GLY A 112 17.88 -33.32 28.34
C GLY A 112 17.04 -33.12 27.09
N LEU A 113 16.85 -34.18 26.30
CA LEU A 113 15.95 -34.17 25.16
C LEU A 113 14.51 -33.91 25.63
N ASP A 114 13.89 -32.89 25.10
CA ASP A 114 12.52 -32.49 25.40
C ASP A 114 11.57 -32.93 24.26
N GLY A 115 11.02 -34.12 24.40
CA GLY A 115 10.05 -34.69 23.46
C GLY A 115 8.66 -34.04 23.50
N SER A 116 8.43 -33.07 24.38
CA SER A 116 7.17 -32.33 24.43
C SER A 116 7.25 -30.95 23.78
N TYR A 117 8.44 -30.50 23.38
CA TYR A 117 8.64 -29.19 22.81
C TYR A 117 7.95 -29.07 21.46
N SER A 118 7.06 -28.07 21.35
CA SER A 118 6.46 -27.65 20.10
C SER A 118 6.63 -26.12 19.97
N GLY A 119 7.45 -25.70 19.03
CA GLY A 119 7.83 -24.29 18.93
C GLY A 119 8.76 -24.05 17.76
N MET A 120 9.70 -23.15 17.96
CA MET A 120 10.72 -22.82 16.99
C MET A 120 12.10 -22.91 17.61
N GLY A 121 13.06 -23.39 16.84
CA GLY A 121 14.45 -23.45 17.24
C GLY A 121 15.38 -23.04 16.11
N VAL A 122 16.57 -22.58 16.48
CA VAL A 122 17.60 -22.11 15.53
C VAL A 122 18.84 -22.95 15.62
N ASN A 123 19.45 -23.25 14.46
CA ASN A 123 20.76 -23.85 14.35
C ASN A 123 21.60 -23.12 13.28
N GLU A 124 22.75 -23.67 12.93
CA GLU A 124 23.62 -23.11 11.87
C GLU A 124 22.99 -23.07 10.48
N TYR A 125 21.89 -23.77 10.26
CA TYR A 125 21.14 -23.78 8.99
C TYR A 125 19.92 -22.86 8.98
N GLY A 126 19.55 -22.27 10.14
CA GLY A 126 18.44 -21.32 10.26
C GLY A 126 17.38 -21.69 11.29
N TRP A 127 16.20 -21.14 11.13
CA TRP A 127 15.05 -21.36 12.01
C TRP A 127 14.17 -22.52 11.53
N TRP A 128 13.77 -23.36 12.47
CA TRP A 128 12.99 -24.58 12.22
C TRP A 128 11.76 -24.64 13.10
N LYS A 129 10.68 -25.20 12.55
CA LYS A 129 9.48 -25.54 13.31
C LYS A 129 9.65 -26.90 13.93
N TYR A 130 9.35 -26.97 15.23
CA TYR A 130 9.36 -28.23 16.01
C TYR A 130 7.95 -28.66 16.37
N ASP A 131 7.72 -29.93 16.32
CA ASP A 131 6.56 -30.59 16.92
C ASP A 131 7.02 -31.86 17.65
N ASN A 132 6.56 -32.04 18.91
CA ASN A 132 6.94 -33.18 19.76
C ASN A 132 8.47 -33.39 19.85
N GLY A 133 9.22 -32.29 20.03
CA GLY A 133 10.67 -32.31 20.21
C GLY A 133 11.50 -32.54 18.95
N THR A 134 10.89 -32.77 17.79
CA THR A 134 11.56 -33.00 16.50
C THR A 134 11.23 -31.89 15.50
N VAL A 135 12.12 -31.69 14.51
CA VAL A 135 11.79 -30.79 13.38
C VAL A 135 10.64 -31.38 12.59
N ASP A 136 9.59 -30.57 12.41
CA ASP A 136 8.46 -30.90 11.54
C ASP A 136 8.72 -30.43 10.10
N PHE A 137 9.31 -31.28 9.30
CA PHE A 137 9.59 -31.01 7.89
C PHE A 137 8.35 -30.95 7.00
N ASN A 138 7.18 -31.33 7.53
CA ASN A 138 5.92 -31.21 6.76
C ASN A 138 5.22 -29.89 7.03
N TYR A 139 5.67 -29.11 8.01
CA TYR A 139 5.05 -27.85 8.33
C TYR A 139 5.27 -26.82 7.23
N SER A 140 4.18 -26.31 6.69
CA SER A 140 4.16 -25.14 5.79
C SER A 140 3.04 -24.24 6.25
N GLY A 141 3.33 -22.98 6.55
CA GLY A 141 2.37 -22.04 7.12
C GLY A 141 3.08 -20.85 7.76
N ILE A 142 2.41 -20.22 8.71
CA ILE A 142 2.94 -19.07 9.43
C ILE A 142 3.18 -19.44 10.89
N ALA A 143 4.32 -19.04 11.43
CA ALA A 143 4.61 -19.23 12.85
C ALA A 143 5.33 -18.03 13.46
N LEU A 144 5.09 -17.80 14.76
CA LEU A 144 5.64 -16.69 15.54
C LEU A 144 6.91 -17.12 16.25
N ASN A 145 7.95 -16.26 16.19
CA ASN A 145 9.10 -16.34 17.08
C ASN A 145 9.35 -14.97 17.75
N ASP A 146 10.46 -14.83 18.47
CA ASP A 146 10.83 -13.59 19.17
C ASP A 146 11.04 -12.39 18.24
N TYR A 147 11.18 -12.63 16.94
CA TYR A 147 11.46 -11.60 15.92
C TYR A 147 10.24 -11.26 15.04
N GLY A 148 9.14 -12.04 15.18
CA GLY A 148 7.91 -11.76 14.41
C GLY A 148 7.27 -13.02 13.82
N TRP A 149 6.31 -12.80 12.93
CA TRP A 149 5.58 -13.85 12.20
C TRP A 149 6.29 -14.15 10.89
N TRP A 150 6.57 -15.42 10.64
CA TRP A 150 7.36 -15.87 9.51
C TRP A 150 6.66 -16.94 8.69
N LYS A 151 6.89 -16.91 7.38
CA LYS A 151 6.50 -17.98 6.46
C LYS A 151 7.45 -19.15 6.61
N PHE A 152 6.87 -20.33 6.77
CA PHE A 152 7.58 -21.61 6.80
C PHE A 152 7.21 -22.44 5.57
N VAL A 153 8.20 -23.10 5.02
CA VAL A 153 8.04 -24.09 3.96
C VAL A 153 8.92 -25.29 4.34
N ASN A 154 8.32 -26.50 4.40
CA ASN A 154 9.02 -27.72 4.76
C ASN A 154 9.80 -27.58 6.08
N GLY A 155 9.18 -26.98 7.09
CA GLY A 155 9.71 -26.86 8.44
C GLY A 155 10.73 -25.74 8.66
N SER A 156 11.20 -25.04 7.62
CA SER A 156 12.16 -23.94 7.74
C SER A 156 11.57 -22.61 7.31
N ILE A 157 12.11 -21.49 7.83
CA ILE A 157 11.72 -20.15 7.36
C ILE A 157 12.09 -20.00 5.88
N ASP A 158 11.12 -19.56 5.09
CA ASP A 158 11.33 -19.15 3.71
C ASP A 158 11.63 -17.65 3.63
N PHE A 159 12.89 -17.27 3.72
CA PHE A 159 13.34 -15.88 3.55
C PHE A 159 13.16 -15.33 2.13
N GLY A 160 12.78 -16.19 1.18
CA GLY A 160 12.45 -15.78 -0.19
C GLY A 160 11.02 -15.34 -0.37
N ALA A 161 10.14 -15.58 0.62
CA ALA A 161 8.73 -15.20 0.53
C ALA A 161 8.58 -13.67 0.49
N ASN A 162 7.95 -13.17 -0.58
CA ASN A 162 7.66 -11.76 -0.80
C ASN A 162 6.30 -11.63 -1.48
N GLY A 163 5.55 -10.57 -1.14
CA GLY A 163 4.22 -10.35 -1.68
C GLY A 163 3.14 -11.11 -0.94
N LEU A 164 1.99 -11.31 -1.61
CA LEU A 164 0.84 -11.98 -1.00
C LEU A 164 0.95 -13.49 -1.05
N ASP A 165 0.74 -14.13 0.09
CA ASP A 165 0.62 -15.58 0.23
C ASP A 165 -0.55 -15.93 1.14
N PHE A 166 -1.25 -17.03 0.82
CA PHE A 166 -2.43 -17.47 1.55
C PHE A 166 -2.03 -18.35 2.73
N ASP A 167 -2.61 -18.07 3.88
CA ASP A 167 -2.48 -18.92 5.07
C ASP A 167 -3.81 -19.59 5.41
N GLU A 168 -3.83 -20.91 5.32
CA GLU A 168 -5.04 -21.71 5.58
C GLU A 168 -5.50 -21.61 7.04
N ALA A 169 -4.56 -21.48 7.98
CA ALA A 169 -4.88 -21.45 9.39
C ALA A 169 -5.64 -20.17 9.80
N THR A 170 -5.29 -19.03 9.20
CA THR A 170 -5.97 -17.75 9.43
C THR A 170 -7.03 -17.45 8.37
N ASN A 171 -7.10 -18.26 7.32
CA ASN A 171 -8.00 -18.09 6.15
C ASN A 171 -7.90 -16.70 5.54
N THR A 172 -6.68 -16.18 5.43
CA THR A 172 -6.44 -14.86 4.82
C THR A 172 -5.13 -14.82 4.04
N TRP A 173 -4.96 -13.77 3.24
CA TRP A 173 -3.72 -13.47 2.54
C TRP A 173 -2.90 -12.49 3.35
N TRP A 174 -1.64 -12.81 3.56
CA TRP A 174 -0.66 -11.97 4.25
C TRP A 174 0.38 -11.46 3.26
N TYR A 175 0.83 -10.24 3.51
CA TYR A 175 1.92 -9.64 2.73
C TYR A 175 3.26 -9.89 3.42
N PHE A 176 4.14 -10.59 2.72
CA PHE A 176 5.47 -10.95 3.20
C PHE A 176 6.54 -10.05 2.59
N ASN A 177 7.56 -9.78 3.37
CA ASN A 177 8.78 -9.11 2.96
C ASN A 177 9.98 -9.85 3.56
N GLY A 178 10.75 -10.55 2.71
CA GLY A 178 11.89 -11.34 3.15
C GLY A 178 11.52 -12.46 4.14
N GLY A 179 10.35 -13.08 3.95
CA GLY A 179 9.85 -14.18 4.77
C GLY A 179 9.06 -13.78 6.01
N ALA A 180 9.15 -12.52 6.45
CA ALA A 180 8.34 -12.00 7.56
C ALA A 180 7.04 -11.36 7.07
N ILE A 181 5.97 -11.44 7.86
CA ILE A 181 4.77 -10.62 7.60
C ILE A 181 5.14 -9.15 7.82
N ASP A 182 4.91 -8.34 6.80
CA ASP A 182 5.08 -6.89 6.89
C ASP A 182 3.78 -6.22 7.32
N PHE A 183 3.58 -6.08 8.62
CA PHE A 183 2.42 -5.41 9.21
C PHE A 183 2.38 -3.90 8.94
N ALA A 184 3.49 -3.30 8.48
CA ALA A 184 3.52 -1.89 8.11
C ALA A 184 3.02 -1.65 6.68
N PHE A 185 2.91 -2.71 5.87
CA PHE A 185 2.47 -2.58 4.49
C PHE A 185 0.98 -2.21 4.44
N ASP A 186 0.71 -1.05 3.83
CA ASP A 186 -0.62 -0.54 3.51
C ASP A 186 -0.62 -0.04 2.06
N GLY A 187 -1.35 -0.71 1.18
CA GLY A 187 -1.28 -0.37 -0.23
C GLY A 187 -2.00 -1.38 -1.12
N MET A 188 -1.51 -1.49 -2.34
CA MET A 188 -1.96 -2.48 -3.32
C MET A 188 -0.90 -3.53 -3.51
N ALA A 189 -1.29 -4.79 -3.53
CA ALA A 189 -0.42 -5.90 -3.83
C ALA A 189 -1.05 -6.84 -4.86
N LEU A 190 -0.20 -7.40 -5.72
CA LEU A 190 -0.59 -8.31 -6.81
C LEU A 190 -0.34 -9.75 -6.39
N ASN A 191 -1.27 -10.64 -6.75
CA ASN A 191 -1.05 -12.08 -6.78
C ASN A 191 -1.67 -12.69 -8.06
N ASP A 192 -1.71 -14.02 -8.16
CA ASP A 192 -2.27 -14.73 -9.33
C ASP A 192 -3.76 -14.46 -9.56
N TYR A 193 -4.49 -13.95 -8.56
CA TYR A 193 -5.92 -13.63 -8.62
C TYR A 193 -6.20 -12.16 -8.93
N GLY A 194 -5.18 -11.29 -8.93
CA GLY A 194 -5.33 -9.87 -9.26
C GLY A 194 -4.73 -8.92 -8.21
N TRP A 195 -5.11 -7.65 -8.33
CA TRP A 195 -4.68 -6.60 -7.41
C TRP A 195 -5.60 -6.52 -6.21
N TRP A 196 -5.01 -6.52 -5.02
CA TRP A 196 -5.72 -6.49 -3.74
C TRP A 196 -5.33 -5.28 -2.90
N LYS A 197 -6.31 -4.73 -2.16
CA LYS A 197 -6.02 -3.77 -1.10
C LYS A 197 -5.54 -4.52 0.13
N VAL A 198 -4.37 -4.12 0.60
CA VAL A 198 -3.77 -4.63 1.84
C VAL A 198 -3.79 -3.52 2.88
N ASN A 199 -4.15 -3.85 4.10
CA ASN A 199 -4.05 -3.00 5.28
C ASN A 199 -3.37 -3.77 6.40
N ASN A 200 -2.39 -3.14 7.07
CA ASN A 200 -1.66 -3.78 8.17
C ASN A 200 -1.18 -5.20 7.80
N GLY A 201 -0.62 -5.36 6.60
CA GLY A 201 -0.05 -6.60 6.12
C GLY A 201 -1.05 -7.68 5.71
N SER A 202 -2.37 -7.46 5.80
CA SER A 202 -3.39 -8.43 5.38
C SER A 202 -4.32 -7.89 4.32
N VAL A 203 -4.84 -8.77 3.45
CA VAL A 203 -5.84 -8.36 2.45
C VAL A 203 -7.11 -7.91 3.14
N ASN A 204 -7.57 -6.71 2.79
CA ASN A 204 -8.82 -6.14 3.27
C ASN A 204 -9.96 -6.43 2.29
N PHE A 205 -10.64 -7.55 2.46
CA PHE A 205 -11.79 -7.95 1.63
C PHE A 205 -13.01 -7.04 1.77
N GLY A 206 -13.05 -6.19 2.79
CA GLY A 206 -14.14 -5.22 2.98
C GLY A 206 -13.92 -3.88 2.29
N PHE A 207 -12.75 -3.65 1.69
CA PHE A 207 -12.43 -2.36 1.11
C PHE A 207 -13.23 -2.08 -0.16
N ASN A 208 -13.92 -0.93 -0.17
CA ASN A 208 -14.67 -0.40 -1.31
C ASN A 208 -14.32 1.08 -1.46
N GLY A 209 -13.51 1.45 -2.44
CA GLY A 209 -13.03 2.82 -2.56
C GLY A 209 -12.05 2.99 -3.71
N LEU A 210 -11.27 4.05 -3.64
CA LEU A 210 -10.15 4.29 -4.55
C LEU A 210 -8.83 4.02 -3.83
N CYS A 211 -7.88 3.43 -4.54
CA CYS A 211 -6.51 3.24 -4.05
C CYS A 211 -5.54 3.37 -5.22
N SER A 212 -4.35 3.93 -4.94
CA SER A 212 -3.36 4.26 -5.98
C SER A 212 -2.12 3.38 -5.89
N ASN A 213 -1.52 3.13 -7.05
CA ASN A 213 -0.17 2.57 -7.21
C ASN A 213 0.57 3.32 -8.32
N GLU A 214 1.73 2.82 -8.74
CA GLU A 214 2.53 3.41 -9.82
C GLU A 214 1.83 3.41 -11.20
N TYR A 215 0.76 2.63 -11.38
CA TYR A 215 -0.01 2.54 -12.64
C TYR A 215 -1.24 3.44 -12.65
N GLY A 216 -1.57 4.07 -11.52
CA GLY A 216 -2.72 4.98 -11.40
C GLY A 216 -3.58 4.75 -10.17
N THR A 217 -4.76 5.37 -10.16
CA THR A 217 -5.78 5.23 -9.11
C THR A 217 -6.88 4.31 -9.59
N TRP A 218 -7.22 3.32 -8.77
CA TRP A 218 -8.11 2.22 -9.13
C TRP A 218 -9.31 2.13 -8.21
N LYS A 219 -10.45 1.77 -8.77
CA LYS A 219 -11.68 1.49 -8.02
C LYS A 219 -11.67 0.04 -7.52
N PHE A 220 -11.90 -0.10 -6.24
CA PHE A 220 -11.99 -1.38 -5.55
C PHE A 220 -13.42 -1.73 -5.18
N ASN A 221 -13.72 -3.01 -5.22
CA ASN A 221 -14.95 -3.61 -4.73
C ASN A 221 -14.62 -4.94 -4.04
N GLY A 222 -14.95 -5.06 -2.76
CA GLY A 222 -14.63 -6.26 -1.99
C GLY A 222 -13.12 -6.55 -1.89
N GLY A 223 -12.30 -5.51 -1.77
CA GLY A 223 -10.84 -5.63 -1.61
C GLY A 223 -10.05 -5.86 -2.89
N THR A 224 -10.70 -6.08 -4.03
CA THR A 224 -10.04 -6.27 -5.34
C THR A 224 -10.39 -5.14 -6.32
N VAL A 225 -9.52 -4.91 -7.31
CA VAL A 225 -9.80 -3.92 -8.37
C VAL A 225 -11.01 -4.36 -9.19
N ASP A 226 -11.99 -3.49 -9.32
CA ASP A 226 -13.17 -3.70 -10.16
C ASP A 226 -12.95 -3.13 -11.56
N PHE A 227 -12.36 -3.92 -12.45
CA PHE A 227 -12.13 -3.56 -13.85
C PHE A 227 -13.41 -3.38 -14.68
N GLY A 228 -14.56 -3.84 -14.18
CA GLY A 228 -15.85 -3.65 -14.84
C GLY A 228 -16.50 -2.31 -14.51
N TYR A 229 -16.01 -1.61 -13.50
CA TYR A 229 -16.62 -0.36 -13.04
C TYR A 229 -16.34 0.81 -14.00
N THR A 230 -17.42 1.47 -14.43
CA THR A 230 -17.36 2.78 -15.10
C THR A 230 -18.42 3.67 -14.48
N GLY A 231 -18.01 4.86 -14.01
CA GLY A 231 -18.90 5.80 -13.32
C GLY A 231 -18.13 6.71 -12.36
N PHE A 232 -18.85 7.32 -11.43
CA PHE A 232 -18.25 8.23 -10.46
C PHE A 232 -17.92 7.52 -9.15
N ALA A 233 -16.73 7.77 -8.62
CA ALA A 233 -16.29 7.26 -7.33
C ALA A 233 -15.73 8.38 -6.46
N ALA A 234 -16.14 8.40 -5.18
CA ALA A 234 -15.65 9.40 -4.22
C ALA A 234 -14.32 8.95 -3.57
N ASP A 235 -13.48 9.93 -3.29
CA ASP A 235 -12.26 9.80 -2.49
C ASP A 235 -12.18 11.01 -1.55
N GLY A 236 -12.66 10.84 -0.33
CA GLY A 236 -12.83 11.93 0.61
C GLY A 236 -13.83 12.98 0.09
N GLU A 237 -13.36 14.20 -0.11
CA GLU A 237 -14.17 15.32 -0.61
C GLU A 237 -14.24 15.35 -2.14
N ASN A 238 -13.40 14.60 -2.85
CA ASN A 238 -13.34 14.61 -4.30
C ASN A 238 -14.19 13.49 -4.91
N THR A 239 -14.75 13.74 -6.07
CA THR A 239 -15.42 12.75 -6.91
C THR A 239 -14.64 12.59 -8.21
N TRP A 240 -14.35 11.35 -8.57
CA TRP A 240 -13.55 11.03 -9.74
C TRP A 240 -14.36 10.24 -10.76
N TYR A 241 -14.14 10.51 -12.03
CA TYR A 241 -14.65 9.70 -13.12
C TYR A 241 -13.71 8.51 -13.35
N VAL A 242 -14.28 7.32 -13.27
CA VAL A 242 -13.59 6.03 -13.40
C VAL A 242 -14.06 5.37 -14.67
N VAL A 243 -13.13 4.84 -15.45
CA VAL A 243 -13.40 4.06 -16.66
C VAL A 243 -12.67 2.74 -16.57
N ASN A 244 -13.39 1.62 -16.70
CA ASN A 244 -12.83 0.28 -16.60
C ASN A 244 -11.96 0.10 -15.34
N GLY A 245 -12.47 0.57 -14.21
CA GLY A 245 -11.83 0.46 -12.90
C GLY A 245 -10.70 1.46 -12.62
N ARG A 246 -10.28 2.28 -13.57
CA ARG A 246 -9.21 3.27 -13.41
C ARG A 246 -9.74 4.69 -13.47
N VAL A 247 -9.25 5.57 -12.60
CA VAL A 247 -9.53 7.01 -12.68
C VAL A 247 -8.98 7.54 -14.00
N ALA A 248 -9.85 8.17 -14.78
CA ALA A 248 -9.56 8.66 -16.12
C ALA A 248 -8.96 10.08 -16.08
N THR A 249 -7.74 10.21 -15.55
CA THR A 249 -7.07 11.50 -15.36
C THR A 249 -6.82 12.28 -16.65
N GLU A 250 -6.85 11.62 -17.79
CA GLU A 250 -6.72 12.22 -19.12
C GLU A 250 -8.06 12.71 -19.71
N TYR A 251 -9.19 12.41 -19.05
CA TYR A 251 -10.52 12.77 -19.55
C TYR A 251 -10.94 14.15 -19.06
N SER A 252 -11.42 14.97 -19.98
CA SER A 252 -12.12 16.24 -19.71
C SER A 252 -13.34 16.36 -20.62
N GLY A 253 -14.49 16.67 -20.04
CA GLY A 253 -15.77 16.74 -20.76
C GLY A 253 -16.95 16.57 -19.81
N THR A 254 -18.16 16.37 -20.37
CA THR A 254 -19.37 16.19 -19.59
C THR A 254 -19.76 14.71 -19.55
N VAL A 255 -20.05 14.19 -18.37
CA VAL A 255 -20.55 12.83 -18.13
C VAL A 255 -21.76 12.92 -17.22
N ASP A 256 -22.91 12.38 -17.66
CA ASP A 256 -24.17 12.39 -16.91
C ASP A 256 -24.55 13.77 -16.35
N GLY A 257 -24.28 14.82 -17.13
CA GLY A 257 -24.57 16.21 -16.76
C GLY A 257 -23.60 16.86 -15.80
N LYS A 258 -22.53 16.15 -15.40
CA LYS A 258 -21.46 16.69 -14.55
C LYS A 258 -20.25 17.05 -15.40
N GLU A 259 -19.64 18.18 -15.11
CA GLU A 259 -18.37 18.55 -15.73
C GLU A 259 -17.24 17.78 -15.09
N VAL A 260 -16.36 17.21 -15.89
CA VAL A 260 -15.16 16.48 -15.48
C VAL A 260 -13.94 17.16 -16.09
N ARG A 261 -12.94 17.46 -15.30
CA ARG A 261 -11.63 17.96 -15.76
C ARG A 261 -10.51 17.10 -15.19
N ASN A 262 -9.67 16.58 -16.08
CA ASN A 262 -8.57 15.69 -15.70
C ASN A 262 -9.05 14.53 -14.78
N GLY A 263 -10.21 13.98 -15.09
CA GLY A 263 -10.83 12.90 -14.34
C GLY A 263 -11.56 13.29 -13.06
N GLN A 264 -11.42 14.51 -12.57
CA GLN A 264 -12.11 15.00 -11.39
C GLN A 264 -13.45 15.66 -11.76
N VAL A 265 -14.49 15.33 -11.02
CA VAL A 265 -15.77 16.05 -11.13
C VAL A 265 -15.60 17.43 -10.53
N ILE A 266 -16.00 18.41 -11.31
CA ILE A 266 -15.94 19.81 -10.92
C ILE A 266 -17.36 20.27 -10.60
N ASP A 267 -17.57 20.75 -9.40
CA ASP A 267 -18.82 21.40 -9.04
C ASP A 267 -18.85 22.79 -9.70
N THR A 268 -19.93 23.08 -10.42
CA THR A 268 -20.09 24.32 -11.15
C THR A 268 -21.41 24.96 -10.80
N VAL A 269 -21.44 26.31 -10.88
CA VAL A 269 -22.67 27.09 -10.83
C VAL A 269 -22.73 27.99 -12.06
N VAL A 270 -23.92 28.31 -12.47
CA VAL A 270 -24.14 29.26 -13.58
C VAL A 270 -24.37 30.66 -13.00
N ILE A 271 -23.55 31.58 -13.44
CA ILE A 271 -23.68 33.01 -13.09
C ILE A 271 -24.38 33.72 -14.23
N GLU A 272 -25.41 34.48 -13.90
CA GLU A 272 -26.10 35.36 -14.83
C GLU A 272 -25.41 36.71 -14.83
N VAL A 273 -24.82 37.08 -15.96
CA VAL A 273 -24.20 38.41 -16.18
C VAL A 273 -25.16 39.23 -16.97
N ARG A 274 -25.67 40.29 -16.37
CA ARG A 274 -26.60 41.25 -17.00
C ARG A 274 -25.86 42.47 -17.52
N HIS A 275 -25.89 42.69 -18.81
CA HIS A 275 -25.26 43.82 -19.45
C HIS A 275 -26.27 44.97 -19.62
N HIS A 276 -26.01 46.08 -18.93
CA HIS A 276 -26.86 47.26 -18.90
C HIS A 276 -26.30 48.43 -19.73
N GLY A 277 -27.18 49.23 -20.23
CA GLY A 277 -26.84 50.48 -20.86
C GLY A 277 -26.53 50.37 -22.34
N ARG A 278 -27.10 51.26 -23.10
CA ARG A 278 -26.69 51.52 -24.47
C ARG A 278 -25.71 52.65 -24.54
N THR A 279 -24.99 52.67 -25.65
CA THR A 279 -24.08 53.69 -26.02
C THR A 279 -24.64 55.06 -25.81
N PRO A 280 -24.03 55.88 -25.00
CA PRO A 280 -24.28 57.31 -25.00
C PRO A 280 -23.81 57.91 -26.33
N GLU A 281 -24.39 58.98 -26.71
CA GLU A 281 -23.93 59.74 -27.84
C GLU A 281 -22.45 60.09 -27.67
N LEU A 282 -21.62 59.67 -28.62
CA LEU A 282 -20.22 60.04 -28.68
C LEU A 282 -20.06 61.52 -28.85
N ALA A 283 -19.59 62.19 -27.80
CA ALA A 283 -19.21 63.56 -27.94
C ALA A 283 -17.98 63.66 -28.84
N ASN A 284 -18.05 64.42 -29.92
CA ASN A 284 -16.94 64.70 -30.83
C ASN A 284 -15.88 65.60 -30.16
N THR A 285 -15.11 65.07 -29.21
CA THR A 285 -14.01 65.82 -28.60
C THR A 285 -12.70 65.05 -28.81
N PRO A 286 -11.63 65.77 -29.23
CA PRO A 286 -10.31 65.14 -29.34
C PRO A 286 -9.79 64.75 -27.95
N GLY A 287 -9.36 63.52 -27.80
CA GLY A 287 -8.80 63.01 -26.56
C GLY A 287 -9.45 61.69 -26.15
N ASN A 288 -8.89 60.98 -25.15
CA ASN A 288 -9.48 59.79 -24.60
C ASN A 288 -10.87 60.09 -24.02
N ILE A 289 -11.89 59.63 -24.70
CA ILE A 289 -13.26 59.85 -24.25
C ILE A 289 -13.68 58.60 -23.49
N THR A 290 -13.78 58.72 -22.19
CA THR A 290 -14.46 57.74 -21.36
C THR A 290 -15.93 58.13 -21.29
N VAL A 291 -16.78 57.30 -21.82
CA VAL A 291 -18.24 57.50 -21.70
C VAL A 291 -18.67 56.79 -20.42
N GLN A 292 -19.43 57.49 -19.61
CA GLN A 292 -19.95 56.86 -18.38
C GLN A 292 -21.01 55.82 -18.70
N PRO A 293 -20.99 54.66 -18.03
CA PRO A 293 -22.02 53.66 -18.20
C PRO A 293 -23.38 54.21 -17.79
N ASP A 294 -24.41 53.80 -18.47
CA ASP A 294 -25.78 54.14 -18.11
C ASP A 294 -26.24 53.25 -16.96
N LEU A 295 -26.18 53.78 -15.75
CA LEU A 295 -26.57 53.07 -14.50
C LEU A 295 -28.10 52.84 -14.40
N THR A 296 -28.88 53.46 -15.27
CA THR A 296 -30.34 53.35 -15.27
C THR A 296 -30.86 52.64 -16.52
N GLY A 297 -29.98 52.23 -17.41
CA GLY A 297 -30.33 51.57 -18.67
C GLY A 297 -30.96 50.20 -18.46
N PRO A 298 -31.81 49.79 -19.39
CA PRO A 298 -32.35 48.43 -19.36
C PRO A 298 -31.25 47.40 -19.56
N VAL A 299 -31.52 46.16 -19.15
CA VAL A 299 -30.69 45.02 -19.53
C VAL A 299 -30.77 44.83 -21.04
N GLU A 300 -29.65 44.93 -21.73
CA GLU A 300 -29.59 44.78 -23.19
C GLU A 300 -29.48 43.33 -23.61
N TYR A 301 -28.64 42.60 -22.88
CA TYR A 301 -28.54 41.14 -23.03
C TYR A 301 -28.09 40.50 -21.75
N ILE A 302 -28.26 39.16 -21.68
CA ILE A 302 -27.85 38.33 -20.55
C ILE A 302 -26.88 37.27 -21.07
N GLU A 303 -25.77 37.14 -20.38
CA GLU A 303 -24.77 36.10 -20.58
C GLU A 303 -24.83 35.14 -19.40
N TYR A 304 -24.67 33.86 -19.68
CA TYR A 304 -24.58 32.82 -18.66
C TYR A 304 -23.19 32.24 -18.64
N VAL A 305 -22.48 32.44 -17.52
CA VAL A 305 -21.10 31.96 -17.33
C VAL A 305 -21.09 30.82 -16.36
N THR A 306 -20.62 29.67 -16.80
CA THR A 306 -20.42 28.50 -15.91
C THR A 306 -19.08 28.63 -15.21
N VAL A 307 -19.08 28.63 -13.88
CA VAL A 307 -17.90 28.84 -13.05
C VAL A 307 -17.73 27.69 -12.04
N GLN A 308 -16.47 27.39 -11.71
CA GLN A 308 -16.15 26.42 -10.69
C GLN A 308 -16.39 26.94 -9.29
N VAL A 309 -16.88 26.07 -8.42
CA VAL A 309 -17.04 26.36 -7.00
C VAL A 309 -16.32 25.30 -6.15
N ASP A 310 -15.88 25.72 -4.97
CA ASP A 310 -15.41 24.79 -3.94
C ASP A 310 -16.60 24.13 -3.22
N LYS A 311 -16.30 23.25 -2.26
CA LYS A 311 -17.29 22.55 -1.46
C LYS A 311 -18.24 23.46 -0.66
N ASP A 312 -17.81 24.68 -0.38
CA ASP A 312 -18.57 25.69 0.35
C ASP A 312 -19.39 26.60 -0.59
N GLY A 313 -19.28 26.35 -1.91
CA GLY A 313 -19.98 27.10 -2.95
C GLY A 313 -19.28 28.40 -3.37
N ASN A 314 -18.02 28.61 -2.94
CA ASN A 314 -17.27 29.79 -3.34
C ASN A 314 -16.63 29.60 -4.72
N ILE A 315 -16.70 30.62 -5.57
CA ILE A 315 -16.12 30.59 -6.89
C ILE A 315 -14.58 30.56 -6.80
N THR A 316 -13.94 29.55 -7.40
CA THR A 316 -12.50 29.30 -7.26
C THR A 316 -11.63 30.05 -8.25
N GLU A 317 -12.18 30.34 -9.43
CA GLU A 317 -11.47 31.03 -10.52
C GLU A 317 -12.07 32.45 -10.78
N PRO A 318 -11.27 33.41 -11.28
CA PRO A 318 -11.77 34.71 -11.67
C PRO A 318 -12.88 34.61 -12.71
N VAL A 319 -13.92 35.39 -12.56
CA VAL A 319 -15.06 35.47 -13.50
C VAL A 319 -14.95 36.74 -14.32
N TYR A 320 -15.05 36.57 -15.62
CA TYR A 320 -14.98 37.70 -16.56
C TYR A 320 -16.22 37.69 -17.45
N ALA A 321 -16.74 38.90 -17.74
CA ALA A 321 -17.75 39.07 -18.77
C ALA A 321 -17.13 39.03 -20.17
N GLU A 322 -17.89 38.59 -21.14
CA GLU A 322 -17.48 38.59 -22.54
C GLU A 322 -17.24 40.01 -23.04
N ASN A 323 -16.14 40.25 -23.75
CA ASN A 323 -15.86 41.53 -24.42
C ASN A 323 -16.48 41.51 -25.81
N HIS A 324 -17.35 42.48 -26.07
CA HIS A 324 -17.96 42.61 -27.38
C HIS A 324 -17.24 43.67 -28.25
N TRP A 325 -16.90 43.23 -29.44
CA TRP A 325 -16.49 44.11 -30.51
C TRP A 325 -17.70 44.43 -31.34
N TYR A 326 -17.95 45.71 -31.59
CA TYR A 326 -18.94 46.17 -32.57
C TYR A 326 -18.21 46.71 -33.81
N PRO A 327 -17.89 45.86 -34.81
CA PRO A 327 -17.15 46.30 -35.98
C PRO A 327 -18.05 46.91 -37.07
N ASP A 328 -19.37 46.67 -37.04
CA ASP A 328 -20.16 46.80 -38.24
C ASP A 328 -21.13 48.00 -38.34
N ASP A 329 -21.42 48.73 -37.25
CA ASP A 329 -22.44 49.77 -37.26
C ASP A 329 -21.90 51.21 -37.27
N TYR A 330 -20.62 51.39 -37.17
CA TYR A 330 -20.00 52.71 -37.26
C TYR A 330 -19.17 52.86 -38.55
N ASN A 331 -19.44 53.92 -39.31
CA ASN A 331 -18.63 54.27 -40.45
C ASN A 331 -17.15 54.21 -40.11
N LYS A 332 -16.47 53.21 -40.67
CA LYS A 332 -15.04 53.02 -40.54
C LYS A 332 -14.25 54.20 -41.04
N THR A 333 -14.00 55.13 -40.19
CA THR A 333 -12.95 56.11 -40.36
C THR A 333 -12.11 56.07 -39.09
N ASP A 334 -11.05 55.29 -39.17
CA ASP A 334 -9.82 55.34 -38.40
C ASP A 334 -9.85 55.14 -36.87
N ASP A 335 -10.98 54.84 -36.26
CA ASP A 335 -11.05 54.72 -34.80
C ASP A 335 -11.63 53.35 -34.37
N ASP A 336 -10.81 52.54 -33.77
CA ASP A 336 -11.24 51.27 -33.16
C ASP A 336 -11.93 51.54 -31.81
N TYR A 337 -13.14 51.06 -31.66
CA TYR A 337 -13.87 51.15 -30.40
C TYR A 337 -13.83 49.82 -29.67
N VAL A 338 -13.47 49.86 -28.42
CA VAL A 338 -13.50 48.69 -27.52
C VAL A 338 -14.62 48.90 -26.51
N VAL A 339 -15.51 47.94 -26.44
CA VAL A 339 -16.54 47.89 -25.41
C VAL A 339 -16.10 46.99 -24.31
N ASN A 340 -16.01 47.50 -23.12
CA ASN A 340 -15.73 46.72 -21.91
C ASN A 340 -16.95 46.70 -20.99
N SER A 341 -17.22 45.58 -20.44
CA SER A 341 -18.20 45.46 -19.37
C SER A 341 -17.51 45.69 -18.02
N ILE A 342 -18.00 46.67 -17.30
CA ILE A 342 -17.47 47.06 -15.99
C ILE A 342 -18.56 47.00 -14.94
N VAL A 343 -18.19 46.67 -13.70
CA VAL A 343 -19.10 46.79 -12.56
C VAL A 343 -19.05 48.20 -12.01
N VAL A 344 -20.22 48.73 -11.69
CA VAL A 344 -20.35 50.02 -10.99
C VAL A 344 -20.95 49.76 -9.62
N GLU A 345 -20.20 50.02 -8.58
CA GLU A 345 -20.65 49.92 -7.21
C GLU A 345 -20.52 51.30 -6.56
N ASP A 346 -21.56 51.75 -5.90
CA ASP A 346 -21.64 53.07 -5.23
C ASP A 346 -21.25 54.27 -6.14
N GLY A 347 -21.53 54.16 -7.44
CA GLY A 347 -21.21 55.21 -8.39
C GLY A 347 -19.73 55.36 -8.73
N LYS A 348 -18.92 54.38 -8.38
CA LYS A 348 -17.48 54.34 -8.69
C LYS A 348 -17.22 53.39 -9.84
N PHE A 349 -16.39 53.83 -10.75
CA PHE A 349 -15.88 53.01 -11.85
C PHE A 349 -14.65 52.26 -11.43
N PHE A 350 -14.64 51.01 -11.75
CA PHE A 350 -13.43 50.21 -11.68
C PHE A 350 -12.94 49.96 -13.11
N CYS A 351 -12.14 50.87 -13.64
CA CYS A 351 -11.45 50.70 -14.90
C CYS A 351 -9.98 50.37 -14.61
N VAL A 352 -9.46 49.31 -15.20
CA VAL A 352 -8.02 49.05 -15.15
C VAL A 352 -7.33 50.06 -16.07
N LYS A 353 -6.45 50.84 -15.48
CA LYS A 353 -5.71 51.89 -16.14
C LYS A 353 -4.55 51.34 -16.93
N ASP A 354 -4.36 51.92 -18.16
CA ASP A 354 -3.08 52.00 -18.87
C ASP A 354 -2.45 50.69 -19.37
N GLU A 355 -3.06 50.09 -20.40
CA GLU A 355 -2.29 49.23 -21.29
C GLU A 355 -2.52 49.66 -22.76
N PRO A 356 -1.48 49.94 -23.54
CA PRO A 356 -1.61 50.38 -24.93
C PRO A 356 -1.96 49.27 -25.93
N ASN A 357 -2.43 48.11 -25.44
CA ASN A 357 -2.82 46.99 -26.29
C ASN A 357 -4.31 46.70 -26.14
N ILE A 358 -5.05 47.01 -27.13
CA ILE A 358 -6.50 46.83 -27.28
C ILE A 358 -7.00 45.43 -26.92
N ASN A 359 -6.15 44.43 -27.02
CA ASN A 359 -6.50 43.01 -26.69
C ASN A 359 -6.39 42.66 -25.20
N LYS A 360 -6.04 43.60 -24.33
CA LYS A 360 -5.86 43.39 -22.89
C LYS A 360 -6.71 44.27 -22.00
N PHE A 361 -7.69 44.98 -22.55
CA PHE A 361 -8.53 45.85 -21.77
C PHE A 361 -9.51 45.09 -20.89
N CYS A 362 -9.33 45.31 -19.61
CA CYS A 362 -10.27 45.11 -18.49
C CYS A 362 -10.96 43.76 -18.41
N ALA A 363 -10.16 42.72 -18.19
CA ALA A 363 -10.71 41.58 -17.50
C ALA A 363 -10.81 41.95 -16.00
N GLN A 364 -11.89 42.58 -15.60
CA GLN A 364 -12.20 42.78 -14.19
C GLN A 364 -12.75 41.46 -13.62
N ASP A 365 -12.16 40.99 -12.53
CA ASP A 365 -12.70 39.86 -11.82
C ASP A 365 -14.03 40.21 -11.17
N LEU A 366 -15.10 39.57 -11.62
CA LEU A 366 -16.46 39.84 -11.18
C LEU A 366 -16.86 39.19 -9.88
N ARG A 367 -16.05 38.27 -9.35
CA ARG A 367 -16.38 37.48 -8.12
C ARG A 367 -16.85 38.35 -6.95
N PRO A 368 -16.20 39.48 -6.61
CA PRO A 368 -16.64 40.32 -5.49
C PRO A 368 -18.04 40.95 -5.65
N TYR A 369 -18.55 40.95 -6.86
CA TYR A 369 -19.80 41.67 -7.22
C TYR A 369 -20.94 40.69 -7.55
N ILE A 370 -20.72 39.42 -7.48
CA ILE A 370 -21.77 38.42 -7.73
C ILE A 370 -22.64 38.29 -6.50
N HIS A 371 -23.92 38.57 -6.63
CA HIS A 371 -24.90 38.45 -5.56
C HIS A 371 -26.02 37.47 -5.98
N ASN A 372 -26.19 36.42 -5.23
CA ASN A 372 -27.19 35.37 -5.49
C ASN A 372 -27.11 34.80 -6.94
N GLY A 373 -25.87 34.63 -7.44
CA GLY A 373 -25.64 34.06 -8.77
C GLY A 373 -25.84 35.06 -9.92
N VAL A 374 -26.00 36.35 -9.63
CA VAL A 374 -26.19 37.40 -10.62
C VAL A 374 -25.14 38.49 -10.42
N VAL A 375 -24.67 39.05 -11.53
CA VAL A 375 -23.85 40.26 -11.53
C VAL A 375 -24.35 41.22 -12.65
N ASP A 376 -24.50 42.47 -12.29
CA ASP A 376 -24.84 43.52 -13.22
C ASP A 376 -23.56 44.22 -13.70
N VAL A 377 -23.34 44.24 -15.00
CA VAL A 377 -22.21 44.91 -15.64
C VAL A 377 -22.74 45.99 -16.57
N TYR A 378 -21.96 47.04 -16.73
CA TYR A 378 -22.35 48.19 -17.53
C TYR A 378 -21.41 48.32 -18.70
N LEU A 379 -21.95 48.58 -19.88
CA LEU A 379 -21.19 48.74 -21.09
C LEU A 379 -20.46 50.09 -21.05
N ASN A 380 -19.13 50.04 -21.16
CA ASN A 380 -18.28 51.22 -21.24
C ASN A 380 -17.54 51.23 -22.59
N TRP A 381 -17.60 52.37 -23.28
CA TRP A 381 -16.99 52.52 -24.56
C TRP A 381 -15.70 53.32 -24.46
N PHE A 382 -14.64 52.84 -25.04
CA PHE A 382 -13.38 53.55 -25.16
C PHE A 382 -13.09 53.83 -26.64
N ARG A 383 -12.73 55.04 -26.93
CA ARG A 383 -12.16 55.40 -28.22
C ARG A 383 -10.66 55.53 -28.07
N TYR A 384 -9.93 54.79 -28.88
CA TYR A 384 -8.49 54.96 -28.97
C TYR A 384 -8.22 56.14 -29.92
N VAL A 385 -7.58 57.17 -29.43
CA VAL A 385 -7.07 58.29 -30.25
C VAL A 385 -5.56 58.18 -30.16
N GLY A 386 -4.91 57.68 -31.22
CA GLY A 386 -3.48 57.48 -31.34
C GLY A 386 -2.65 58.78 -31.16
#